data_42d618de34ccd16fdb792164b1bf97fb
#
_entry.id   42d618de34ccd16fdb792164b1bf97fb
#
_cell.length_a   1.000
_cell.length_b   1.000
_cell.length_c   1.000
_cell.angle_alpha   90.00
_cell.angle_beta   90.00
_cell.angle_gamma   90.00
#
_symmetry.space_group_name_H-M   'P 1'
#
loop_
_entity.id
_entity.type
_entity.pdbx_description
1 polymer ?
#
loop_
_entity_poly.entity_id
_entity_poly.type
_entity_poly.pdbx_seq_one_letter_code
_entity_poly.pdbx_strand_id
1 'polypeptide(L)'
;MPRLAPHPHRSDRLIRAIGLLLSIVSAGCRSAETGSDDTPPAILADADAKFLADQIAVIGSDSFLGRAPGTPGEDRTVEHLEQQFRALGLEPGNPDGSYIQRVPLVGITPKPGASLVVSRGGDRQVLKFKDDVVAWTKHVTDRVSIDGSDMVFVGYGVEAPEFEWDDYKGLDGAGKTLVMLVNDPPLADSMQFGGDAMTYYGRWTYKYEQGLKHKAAAVLIVHETGPAGYPFAVVQGKTGEQFDLVTPDKNLGRSPIEGWITLDQAKALFTMAGKDFDALRAQAATREFAPVALGLKASMTIDNALRTVDSRNVVAKLQGSDPALKDEYVVYTAHWDHFGIGDPVDGDSIYNGALDNASGTAALLTLARAFKTLSPAPKRSILFLAVTAEEQGLLGSQYYSVSPLYPLAKTLANINIDGLNLTGRTKDVTVIGLGASELDDLIGRAAALQQRVIRPDPEPEKGYYYRSDHFNFAKQGVPALYAEGGIEVIGKPADYGIKAREQYVADDYHKPSDEVKPDWDYTGALEDLRMLATVGWWVANGPKFPEWRPGNEFRAIREKQLGR
;
A
#
# COMPACT_ATOMS: atom_id res chain seq x y z
N MET A 1 8.46 7.87 -67.92
CA MET A 1 9.24 8.46 -69.04
C MET A 1 9.09 9.96 -69.00
N PRO A 2 10.06 10.81 -69.30
CA PRO A 2 11.51 10.69 -69.06
C PRO A 2 12.04 11.92 -68.28
N ARG A 3 13.16 11.81 -67.55
CA ARG A 3 14.53 12.36 -67.82
C ARG A 3 14.64 13.89 -67.90
N LEU A 4 15.54 14.64 -67.29
CA LEU A 4 17.00 14.58 -67.14
C LEU A 4 17.46 15.75 -66.23
N ALA A 5 18.49 15.59 -65.47
CA ALA A 5 19.40 16.60 -64.93
C ALA A 5 20.34 17.11 -66.07
N PRO A 6 21.20 18.14 -65.95
CA PRO A 6 22.41 18.09 -65.13
C PRO A 6 22.97 19.45 -64.59
N HIS A 7 24.02 19.32 -63.75
CA HIS A 7 25.08 20.26 -63.36
C HIS A 7 25.89 20.89 -64.56
N PRO A 8 26.95 21.76 -64.40
CA PRO A 8 27.64 22.35 -63.23
C PRO A 8 28.12 23.80 -63.45
N HIS A 9 28.85 24.46 -62.52
CA HIS A 9 30.21 24.99 -62.75
C HIS A 9 30.79 25.74 -61.51
N ARG A 10 32.09 25.45 -61.32
CA ARG A 10 33.08 26.05 -60.42
C ARG A 10 33.41 27.50 -60.76
N SER A 11 33.93 28.26 -59.79
CA SER A 11 35.19 28.98 -59.94
C SER A 11 35.75 29.46 -58.59
N ASP A 12 37.05 29.18 -58.45
CA ASP A 12 38.00 29.60 -57.42
C ASP A 12 38.34 31.10 -57.50
N ARG A 13 38.84 31.65 -56.37
CA ARG A 13 40.06 32.46 -56.15
C ARG A 13 40.02 33.12 -54.78
N LEU A 14 40.86 32.78 -53.87
CA LEU A 14 42.28 33.11 -53.56
C LEU A 14 42.48 34.53 -52.93
N ILE A 15 43.00 34.51 -51.67
CA ILE A 15 44.05 35.32 -51.05
C ILE A 15 43.69 36.72 -50.52
N ARG A 16 43.81 36.96 -49.21
CA ARG A 16 45.02 37.50 -48.52
C ARG A 16 44.81 37.64 -47.01
N ALA A 17 45.81 37.19 -46.26
CA ALA A 17 46.00 37.38 -44.84
C ALA A 17 46.33 38.83 -44.49
N ILE A 18 45.75 39.33 -43.36
CA ILE A 18 46.36 40.38 -42.53
C ILE A 18 46.15 39.97 -41.08
N GLY A 19 47.25 39.75 -40.38
CA GLY A 19 47.26 39.43 -38.96
C GLY A 19 46.98 40.66 -38.14
N LEU A 20 46.15 40.51 -37.12
CA LEU A 20 46.09 41.43 -35.99
C LEU A 20 46.06 40.60 -34.69
N LEU A 21 47.16 40.62 -33.96
CA LEU A 21 47.24 40.08 -32.59
C LEU A 21 46.31 40.88 -31.72
N LEU A 22 45.23 40.25 -31.24
CA LEU A 22 44.49 40.74 -30.06
C LEU A 22 44.67 39.66 -28.98
N SER A 23 45.39 40.05 -27.96
CA SER A 23 45.54 39.28 -26.72
C SER A 23 44.20 39.27 -25.98
N ILE A 24 43.45 38.17 -26.11
CA ILE A 24 42.27 37.95 -25.29
C ILE A 24 42.71 37.28 -23.98
N VAL A 25 42.70 38.06 -22.89
CA VAL A 25 42.74 37.54 -21.54
C VAL A 25 41.47 36.71 -21.32
N SER A 26 41.58 35.40 -21.49
CA SER A 26 40.50 34.50 -21.09
C SER A 26 40.44 34.46 -19.58
N ALA A 27 39.56 35.27 -18.98
CA ALA A 27 39.07 35.05 -17.65
C ALA A 27 38.30 33.70 -17.67
N GLY A 28 38.99 32.66 -17.26
CA GLY A 28 38.41 31.37 -17.02
C GLY A 28 37.39 31.48 -15.87
N CYS A 29 36.10 31.59 -16.20
CA CYS A 29 35.09 31.17 -15.27
C CYS A 29 35.27 29.66 -15.06
N ARG A 30 36.05 29.30 -14.06
CA ARG A 30 35.92 28.01 -13.40
C ARG A 30 34.51 28.00 -12.76
N SER A 31 33.54 27.43 -13.45
CA SER A 31 32.41 26.84 -12.78
C SER A 31 32.99 25.86 -11.75
N ALA A 32 32.89 26.26 -10.48
CA ALA A 32 33.07 25.32 -9.40
C ALA A 32 31.93 24.31 -9.56
N GLU A 33 32.20 23.21 -10.28
CA GLU A 33 31.52 21.96 -10.01
C GLU A 33 31.89 21.59 -8.58
N THR A 34 31.04 22.01 -7.64
CA THR A 34 30.97 21.35 -6.35
C THR A 34 30.42 19.95 -6.67
N GLY A 35 31.30 19.03 -7.00
CA GLY A 35 31.00 17.63 -6.96
C GLY A 35 30.62 17.30 -5.53
N SER A 36 29.33 17.29 -5.21
CA SER A 36 28.83 16.58 -4.06
C SER A 36 29.28 15.14 -4.29
N ASP A 37 30.07 14.62 -3.39
CA ASP A 37 30.45 13.21 -3.37
C ASP A 37 29.15 12.42 -3.22
N ASP A 38 28.59 11.96 -4.35
CA ASP A 38 27.27 11.32 -4.46
C ASP A 38 27.37 9.83 -4.07
N THR A 39 28.57 9.45 -3.58
CA THR A 39 28.85 8.09 -3.13
C THR A 39 28.23 7.89 -1.75
N PRO A 40 27.25 6.97 -1.62
CA PRO A 40 26.65 6.69 -0.32
C PRO A 40 27.70 6.04 0.59
N PRO A 41 27.70 6.35 1.90
CA PRO A 41 28.53 5.62 2.85
C PRO A 41 28.09 4.15 2.93
N ALA A 42 28.99 3.29 3.43
CA ALA A 42 28.60 1.92 3.76
C ALA A 42 27.67 1.97 5.00
N ILE A 43 26.35 1.88 4.76
CA ILE A 43 25.36 2.11 5.82
C ILE A 43 25.13 0.85 6.67
N LEU A 44 25.19 -0.34 6.08
CA LEU A 44 24.95 -1.61 6.75
C LEU A 44 26.13 -2.56 6.54
N ALA A 45 26.63 -3.15 7.62
CA ALA A 45 27.66 -4.18 7.58
C ALA A 45 27.04 -5.59 7.57
N ASP A 46 27.83 -6.63 7.22
CA ASP A 46 27.36 -8.01 7.28
C ASP A 46 26.99 -8.46 8.71
N ALA A 47 27.62 -7.85 9.73
CA ALA A 47 27.29 -8.08 11.13
C ALA A 47 25.87 -7.65 11.53
N ASP A 48 25.22 -6.78 10.74
CA ASP A 48 23.86 -6.34 10.99
C ASP A 48 22.83 -7.44 10.69
N ALA A 49 23.18 -8.46 9.88
CA ALA A 49 22.34 -9.62 9.64
C ALA A 49 21.95 -10.36 10.94
N LYS A 50 22.92 -10.48 11.86
CA LYS A 50 22.65 -11.09 13.17
C LYS A 50 21.68 -10.28 14.00
N PHE A 51 21.84 -8.96 14.03
CA PHE A 51 20.91 -8.08 14.77
C PHE A 51 19.50 -8.16 14.17
N LEU A 52 19.39 -8.13 12.85
CA LEU A 52 18.12 -8.30 12.15
C LEU A 52 17.44 -9.62 12.52
N ALA A 53 18.17 -10.75 12.42
CA ALA A 53 17.65 -12.07 12.75
C ALA A 53 17.22 -12.18 14.23
N ASP A 54 18.03 -11.65 15.16
CA ASP A 54 17.72 -11.63 16.58
C ASP A 54 16.42 -10.84 16.86
N GLN A 55 16.23 -9.67 16.19
CA GLN A 55 15.02 -8.86 16.37
C GLN A 55 13.78 -9.56 15.77
N ILE A 56 13.90 -10.18 14.61
CA ILE A 56 12.79 -10.97 14.03
C ILE A 56 12.41 -12.12 14.97
N ALA A 57 13.39 -12.86 15.48
CA ALA A 57 13.15 -13.96 16.39
C ALA A 57 12.48 -13.54 17.70
N VAL A 58 12.77 -12.33 18.19
CA VAL A 58 12.13 -11.79 19.39
C VAL A 58 10.69 -11.37 19.08
N ILE A 59 10.49 -10.49 18.08
CA ILE A 59 9.19 -9.89 17.76
C ILE A 59 8.21 -10.94 17.22
N GLY A 60 8.68 -11.90 16.40
CA GLY A 60 7.90 -13.00 15.84
C GLY A 60 7.71 -14.20 16.76
N SER A 61 8.05 -14.11 18.07
CA SER A 61 7.89 -15.22 19.00
C SER A 61 6.53 -15.24 19.67
N ASP A 62 6.12 -16.41 20.19
CA ASP A 62 4.89 -16.61 20.99
C ASP A 62 4.78 -15.66 22.17
N SER A 63 5.93 -15.23 22.71
CA SER A 63 5.95 -14.29 23.83
C SER A 63 5.31 -12.94 23.48
N PHE A 64 5.21 -12.60 22.20
CA PHE A 64 4.55 -11.40 21.69
C PHE A 64 3.08 -11.61 21.31
N LEU A 65 2.54 -12.85 21.50
CA LEU A 65 1.12 -13.19 21.36
C LEU A 65 0.50 -12.73 20.02
N GLY A 66 1.26 -12.75 18.94
CA GLY A 66 0.80 -12.36 17.62
C GLY A 66 0.42 -10.87 17.46
N ARG A 67 0.77 -10.02 18.41
CA ARG A 67 0.79 -8.54 18.32
C ARG A 67 -0.50 -7.83 17.87
N ALA A 68 -1.69 -8.39 18.14
CA ALA A 68 -2.93 -7.72 17.74
C ALA A 68 -3.14 -6.38 18.49
N PRO A 69 -3.70 -5.36 17.83
CA PRO A 69 -4.02 -4.07 18.46
C PRO A 69 -4.95 -4.20 19.67
N GLY A 70 -4.65 -3.46 20.73
CA GLY A 70 -5.43 -3.46 21.98
C GLY A 70 -5.33 -4.74 22.78
N THR A 71 -4.23 -5.47 22.67
CA THR A 71 -3.95 -6.72 23.41
C THR A 71 -2.63 -6.62 24.19
N PRO A 72 -2.35 -7.55 25.11
CA PRO A 72 -1.03 -7.63 25.76
C PRO A 72 0.14 -7.83 24.76
N GLY A 73 -0.14 -8.36 23.57
CA GLY A 73 0.85 -8.47 22.49
C GLY A 73 1.28 -7.09 21.97
N GLU A 74 0.34 -6.16 21.80
CA GLU A 74 0.65 -4.76 21.50
C GLU A 74 1.55 -4.15 22.57
N ASP A 75 1.16 -4.29 23.86
CA ASP A 75 1.92 -3.67 24.96
C ASP A 75 3.38 -4.09 24.95
N ARG A 76 3.64 -5.40 24.78
CA ARG A 76 4.99 -5.97 24.70
C ARG A 76 5.77 -5.45 23.49
N THR A 77 5.09 -5.36 22.34
CA THR A 77 5.71 -4.90 21.10
C THR A 77 6.10 -3.43 21.18
N VAL A 78 5.17 -2.58 21.62
CA VAL A 78 5.40 -1.14 21.77
C VAL A 78 6.51 -0.86 22.80
N GLU A 79 6.48 -1.55 23.94
CA GLU A 79 7.54 -1.43 24.96
C GLU A 79 8.89 -1.87 24.41
N HIS A 80 8.95 -3.00 23.70
CA HIS A 80 10.19 -3.48 23.08
C HIS A 80 10.75 -2.45 22.08
N LEU A 81 9.92 -1.94 21.16
CA LEU A 81 10.34 -0.96 20.15
C LEU A 81 10.84 0.33 20.80
N GLU A 82 10.14 0.85 21.81
CA GLU A 82 10.58 2.04 22.55
C GLU A 82 11.94 1.81 23.24
N GLN A 83 12.10 0.66 23.89
CA GLN A 83 13.36 0.28 24.54
C GLN A 83 14.50 0.17 23.54
N GLN A 84 14.28 -0.46 22.37
CA GLN A 84 15.30 -0.60 21.33
C GLN A 84 15.69 0.77 20.74
N PHE A 85 14.74 1.61 20.37
CA PHE A 85 15.04 2.95 19.83
C PHE A 85 15.79 3.81 20.85
N ARG A 86 15.41 3.74 22.12
CA ARG A 86 16.10 4.43 23.22
C ARG A 86 17.53 3.90 23.41
N ALA A 87 17.72 2.57 23.39
CA ALA A 87 19.04 1.94 23.52
C ALA A 87 19.96 2.29 22.35
N LEU A 88 19.41 2.46 21.14
CA LEU A 88 20.13 2.93 19.96
C LEU A 88 20.46 4.43 20.03
N GLY A 89 19.95 5.17 21.01
CA GLY A 89 20.20 6.60 21.22
C GLY A 89 19.49 7.50 20.19
N LEU A 90 18.36 7.06 19.66
CA LEU A 90 17.48 7.90 18.85
C LEU A 90 16.61 8.80 19.74
N GLU A 91 16.20 9.94 19.20
CA GLU A 91 15.28 10.83 19.88
C GLU A 91 13.84 10.31 19.79
N PRO A 92 12.97 10.61 20.78
CA PRO A 92 11.53 10.47 20.60
C PRO A 92 11.06 11.18 19.34
N GLY A 93 10.26 10.48 18.53
CA GLY A 93 9.76 11.02 17.27
C GLY A 93 8.51 11.89 17.43
N ASN A 94 7.79 11.80 18.55
CA ASN A 94 6.67 12.67 18.84
C ASN A 94 7.17 13.99 19.45
N PRO A 95 6.70 15.17 18.98
CA PRO A 95 7.06 16.47 19.55
C PRO A 95 6.72 16.65 21.04
N ASP A 96 5.86 15.81 21.61
CA ASP A 96 5.56 15.80 23.06
C ASP A 96 6.68 15.19 23.92
N GLY A 97 7.73 14.66 23.30
CA GLY A 97 8.88 14.02 23.94
C GLY A 97 8.70 12.52 24.20
N SER A 98 7.66 11.90 23.65
CA SER A 98 7.45 10.45 23.68
C SER A 98 7.79 9.78 22.34
N TYR A 99 7.92 8.44 22.35
CA TYR A 99 8.01 7.66 21.11
C TYR A 99 6.62 7.26 20.56
N ILE A 100 5.55 7.68 21.22
CA ILE A 100 4.19 7.16 20.98
C ILE A 100 3.34 8.21 20.30
N GLN A 101 2.71 7.82 19.19
CA GLN A 101 1.54 8.50 18.65
C GLN A 101 0.31 7.62 18.93
N ARG A 102 -0.62 8.10 19.75
CA ARG A 102 -1.86 7.37 20.05
C ARG A 102 -2.76 7.32 18.81
N VAL A 103 -3.28 6.13 18.54
CA VAL A 103 -4.18 5.85 17.41
C VAL A 103 -5.53 5.39 17.98
N PRO A 104 -6.54 6.27 18.02
CA PRO A 104 -7.83 5.92 18.58
C PRO A 104 -8.60 5.01 17.63
N LEU A 105 -8.81 3.76 18.05
CA LEU A 105 -9.56 2.76 17.30
C LEU A 105 -10.86 2.41 18.01
N VAL A 106 -11.83 1.96 17.23
CA VAL A 106 -13.02 1.26 17.70
C VAL A 106 -13.01 -0.16 17.16
N GLY A 107 -13.19 -1.14 18.04
CA GLY A 107 -13.49 -2.51 17.69
C GLY A 107 -15.00 -2.68 17.56
N ILE A 108 -15.46 -3.18 16.43
CA ILE A 108 -16.86 -3.41 16.09
C ILE A 108 -17.04 -4.90 15.80
N THR A 109 -17.72 -5.61 16.67
CA THR A 109 -17.93 -7.07 16.54
C THR A 109 -19.38 -7.35 16.21
N PRO A 110 -19.69 -7.87 14.99
CA PRO A 110 -21.05 -8.31 14.67
C PRO A 110 -21.51 -9.45 15.59
N LYS A 111 -22.72 -9.32 16.15
CA LYS A 111 -23.34 -10.38 16.94
C LYS A 111 -23.92 -11.47 16.03
N PRO A 112 -23.98 -12.73 16.49
CA PRO A 112 -24.61 -13.80 15.73
C PRO A 112 -26.05 -13.51 15.34
N GLY A 113 -26.50 -14.00 14.18
CA GLY A 113 -27.88 -13.90 13.70
C GLY A 113 -28.12 -12.91 12.57
N ALA A 114 -27.10 -12.19 12.10
CA ALA A 114 -27.21 -11.41 10.89
C ALA A 114 -27.55 -12.31 9.67
N SER A 115 -28.44 -11.85 8.81
CA SER A 115 -28.74 -12.48 7.52
C SER A 115 -29.24 -11.43 6.54
N LEU A 116 -28.93 -11.60 5.27
CA LEU A 116 -29.48 -10.74 4.22
C LEU A 116 -30.73 -11.41 3.66
N VAL A 117 -31.85 -10.71 3.75
CA VAL A 117 -33.10 -11.14 3.14
C VAL A 117 -33.34 -10.35 1.87
N VAL A 118 -33.48 -11.06 0.76
CA VAL A 118 -33.83 -10.46 -0.54
C VAL A 118 -35.22 -10.92 -0.95
N SER A 119 -36.07 -9.99 -1.40
CA SER A 119 -37.46 -10.26 -1.77
C SER A 119 -37.83 -9.64 -3.11
N ARG A 120 -38.80 -10.30 -3.80
CA ARG A 120 -39.43 -9.80 -5.01
C ARG A 120 -40.88 -10.28 -5.04
N GLY A 121 -41.82 -9.35 -4.85
CA GLY A 121 -43.22 -9.73 -4.69
C GLY A 121 -43.44 -10.68 -3.51
N GLY A 122 -43.93 -11.90 -3.80
CA GLY A 122 -44.10 -12.97 -2.80
C GLY A 122 -42.86 -13.84 -2.57
N ASP A 123 -41.89 -13.77 -3.45
CA ASP A 123 -40.67 -14.59 -3.37
C ASP A 123 -39.67 -13.99 -2.37
N ARG A 124 -39.01 -14.89 -1.64
CA ARG A 124 -38.04 -14.50 -0.62
C ARG A 124 -36.84 -15.45 -0.60
N GLN A 125 -35.64 -14.91 -0.60
CA GLN A 125 -34.38 -15.64 -0.42
C GLN A 125 -33.66 -15.11 0.82
N VAL A 126 -33.14 -16.02 1.66
CA VAL A 126 -32.35 -15.69 2.84
C VAL A 126 -30.92 -16.14 2.59
N LEU A 127 -29.99 -15.19 2.53
CA LEU A 127 -28.58 -15.44 2.42
C LEU A 127 -28.00 -15.60 3.83
N LYS A 128 -27.32 -16.73 4.05
CA LYS A 128 -26.73 -17.05 5.34
C LYS A 128 -25.45 -16.27 5.54
N PHE A 129 -25.33 -15.67 6.72
CA PHE A 129 -24.12 -14.97 7.12
C PHE A 129 -22.94 -15.96 7.20
N LYS A 130 -21.78 -15.56 6.74
CA LYS A 130 -20.54 -16.29 6.50
C LYS A 130 -20.57 -17.19 5.25
N ASP A 131 -21.63 -17.94 5.02
CA ASP A 131 -21.68 -18.91 3.91
C ASP A 131 -21.94 -18.22 2.57
N ASP A 132 -22.97 -17.37 2.50
CA ASP A 132 -23.49 -16.74 1.29
C ASP A 132 -23.14 -15.25 1.20
N VAL A 133 -23.11 -14.60 2.35
CA VAL A 133 -22.87 -13.16 2.50
C VAL A 133 -22.00 -12.89 3.71
N VAL A 134 -21.06 -11.97 3.55
CA VAL A 134 -20.30 -11.36 4.64
C VAL A 134 -20.63 -9.88 4.63
N ALA A 135 -21.01 -9.32 5.78
CA ALA A 135 -21.34 -7.91 5.88
C ALA A 135 -20.99 -7.36 7.25
N TRP A 136 -20.63 -6.08 7.27
CA TRP A 136 -20.29 -5.33 8.48
C TRP A 136 -20.72 -3.88 8.34
N THR A 137 -20.57 -3.14 9.43
CA THR A 137 -20.60 -1.68 9.42
C THR A 137 -19.32 -1.14 10.02
N LYS A 138 -18.86 -0.01 9.53
CA LYS A 138 -17.81 0.80 10.15
C LYS A 138 -18.38 1.95 10.97
N HIS A 139 -19.72 2.16 10.97
CA HIS A 139 -20.36 3.13 11.84
C HIS A 139 -20.22 2.69 13.31
N VAL A 140 -19.87 3.64 14.17
CA VAL A 140 -19.75 3.40 15.63
C VAL A 140 -21.17 3.36 16.22
N THR A 141 -21.84 2.23 16.04
CA THR A 141 -23.22 1.98 16.49
C THR A 141 -23.42 0.53 16.91
N ASP A 142 -24.27 0.32 17.89
CA ASP A 142 -24.68 -1.02 18.35
C ASP A 142 -25.66 -1.72 17.39
N ARG A 143 -26.24 -0.97 16.45
CA ARG A 143 -27.14 -1.52 15.43
C ARG A 143 -27.15 -0.68 14.17
N VAL A 144 -27.09 -1.36 13.02
CA VAL A 144 -27.39 -0.79 11.71
C VAL A 144 -28.40 -1.68 10.98
N SER A 145 -29.32 -1.08 10.22
CA SER A 145 -30.32 -1.83 9.47
C SER A 145 -30.69 -1.16 8.16
N ILE A 146 -31.02 -1.99 7.19
CA ILE A 146 -31.74 -1.62 5.97
C ILE A 146 -33.04 -2.43 5.91
N ASP A 147 -34.11 -1.83 5.45
CA ASP A 147 -35.41 -2.49 5.31
C ASP A 147 -36.05 -2.16 3.96
N GLY A 148 -36.17 -3.19 3.10
CA GLY A 148 -36.76 -3.07 1.78
C GLY A 148 -36.00 -2.14 0.83
N SER A 149 -34.68 -2.02 0.98
CA SER A 149 -33.81 -1.22 0.10
C SER A 149 -33.79 -1.75 -1.33
N ASP A 150 -34.06 -0.90 -2.32
CA ASP A 150 -34.04 -1.27 -3.73
C ASP A 150 -32.62 -1.65 -4.18
N MET A 151 -32.49 -2.81 -4.82
CA MET A 151 -31.20 -3.31 -5.32
C MET A 151 -30.95 -2.86 -6.75
N VAL A 152 -29.73 -2.30 -6.97
CA VAL A 152 -29.29 -1.84 -8.30
C VAL A 152 -27.90 -2.41 -8.59
N PHE A 153 -27.74 -3.02 -9.75
CA PHE A 153 -26.44 -3.43 -10.26
C PHE A 153 -25.78 -2.24 -10.96
N VAL A 154 -24.58 -1.89 -10.54
CA VAL A 154 -23.81 -0.72 -11.03
C VAL A 154 -22.46 -1.16 -11.64
N GLY A 155 -22.44 -2.33 -12.28
CA GLY A 155 -21.24 -2.82 -12.97
C GLY A 155 -20.05 -2.93 -12.01
N TYR A 156 -18.93 -2.34 -12.37
CA TYR A 156 -17.73 -2.25 -11.52
C TYR A 156 -17.82 -1.12 -10.49
N GLY A 157 -18.82 -0.26 -10.56
CA GLY A 157 -18.99 0.88 -9.64
C GLY A 157 -17.87 1.91 -9.76
N VAL A 158 -17.40 2.16 -10.96
CA VAL A 158 -16.27 3.06 -11.24
C VAL A 158 -16.73 4.39 -11.81
N GLU A 159 -16.18 5.49 -11.31
CA GLU A 159 -16.21 6.82 -11.90
C GLU A 159 -14.76 7.28 -12.10
N ALA A 160 -14.29 7.26 -13.33
CA ALA A 160 -12.94 7.62 -13.74
C ALA A 160 -12.99 8.56 -14.94
N PRO A 161 -13.14 9.90 -14.70
CA PRO A 161 -13.28 10.90 -15.78
C PRO A 161 -12.12 10.92 -16.76
N GLU A 162 -10.90 10.61 -16.30
CA GLU A 162 -9.68 10.55 -17.13
C GLU A 162 -9.72 9.42 -18.15
N PHE A 163 -10.51 8.37 -17.88
CA PHE A 163 -10.78 7.27 -18.80
C PHE A 163 -12.14 7.41 -19.50
N GLU A 164 -12.84 8.54 -19.32
CA GLU A 164 -14.22 8.76 -19.81
C GLU A 164 -15.17 7.63 -19.36
N TRP A 165 -15.00 7.16 -18.10
CA TRP A 165 -15.75 6.05 -17.53
C TRP A 165 -16.67 6.51 -16.40
N ASP A 166 -17.94 6.11 -16.47
CA ASP A 166 -18.95 6.38 -15.44
C ASP A 166 -19.98 5.24 -15.43
N ASP A 167 -19.90 4.37 -14.41
CA ASP A 167 -20.84 3.27 -14.23
C ASP A 167 -22.18 3.72 -13.64
N TYR A 168 -22.27 4.94 -13.14
CA TYR A 168 -23.47 5.44 -12.46
C TYR A 168 -24.41 6.21 -13.39
N LYS A 169 -23.87 6.95 -14.34
CA LYS A 169 -24.63 7.71 -15.35
C LYS A 169 -25.84 8.46 -14.79
N GLY A 170 -25.63 9.17 -13.68
CA GLY A 170 -26.64 9.96 -13.02
C GLY A 170 -27.63 9.17 -12.16
N LEU A 171 -27.33 7.91 -11.80
CA LEU A 171 -28.11 7.13 -10.85
C LEU A 171 -28.26 7.88 -9.52
N ASP A 172 -29.48 8.07 -9.03
CA ASP A 172 -29.73 8.38 -7.63
C ASP A 172 -29.58 7.09 -6.79
N GLY A 173 -28.44 6.96 -6.13
CA GLY A 173 -28.10 5.81 -5.27
C GLY A 173 -28.62 5.92 -3.84
N ALA A 174 -29.22 7.06 -3.46
CA ALA A 174 -29.63 7.32 -2.09
C ALA A 174 -30.61 6.25 -1.55
N GLY A 175 -30.23 5.64 -0.42
CA GLY A 175 -31.02 4.61 0.25
C GLY A 175 -31.08 3.25 -0.48
N LYS A 176 -30.36 3.07 -1.59
CA LYS A 176 -30.33 1.82 -2.35
C LYS A 176 -29.24 0.87 -1.88
N THR A 177 -29.39 -0.40 -2.16
CA THR A 177 -28.36 -1.42 -2.07
C THR A 177 -27.67 -1.54 -3.43
N LEU A 178 -26.43 -1.13 -3.52
CA LEU A 178 -25.64 -1.21 -4.74
C LEU A 178 -24.91 -2.55 -4.81
N VAL A 179 -25.04 -3.24 -5.96
CA VAL A 179 -24.33 -4.49 -6.24
C VAL A 179 -23.23 -4.19 -7.25
N MET A 180 -21.99 -4.53 -6.90
CA MET A 180 -20.79 -4.19 -7.68
C MET A 180 -19.95 -5.41 -7.96
N LEU A 181 -19.27 -5.43 -9.09
CA LEU A 181 -18.20 -6.39 -9.39
C LEU A 181 -16.91 -5.95 -8.73
N VAL A 182 -16.10 -6.92 -8.32
CA VAL A 182 -14.74 -6.67 -7.83
C VAL A 182 -13.79 -6.41 -8.99
N ASN A 183 -12.67 -5.72 -8.73
CA ASN A 183 -11.62 -5.34 -9.68
C ASN A 183 -12.05 -4.22 -10.66
N ASP A 184 -11.18 -3.91 -11.61
CA ASP A 184 -11.38 -2.92 -12.67
C ASP A 184 -12.20 -3.51 -13.84
N PRO A 185 -12.84 -2.65 -14.67
CA PRO A 185 -13.38 -3.11 -15.95
C PRO A 185 -12.28 -3.75 -16.80
N PRO A 186 -12.43 -5.01 -17.24
CA PRO A 186 -11.40 -5.72 -18.02
C PRO A 186 -11.40 -5.24 -19.48
N LEU A 187 -10.80 -4.09 -19.75
CA LEU A 187 -10.72 -3.53 -21.10
C LEU A 187 -9.55 -4.16 -21.87
N ALA A 188 -9.77 -4.39 -23.16
CA ALA A 188 -8.75 -4.91 -24.08
C ALA A 188 -7.61 -3.89 -24.35
N ASP A 189 -7.82 -2.63 -24.03
CA ASP A 189 -6.83 -1.56 -24.18
C ASP A 189 -6.00 -1.42 -22.90
N SER A 190 -4.76 -1.89 -22.97
CA SER A 190 -3.80 -1.84 -21.87
C SER A 190 -3.44 -0.42 -21.38
N MET A 191 -3.81 0.61 -22.12
CA MET A 191 -3.62 2.02 -21.71
C MET A 191 -4.74 2.52 -20.77
N GLN A 192 -5.80 1.75 -20.59
CA GLN A 192 -6.92 2.09 -19.72
C GLN A 192 -6.94 1.18 -18.49
N PHE A 193 -7.20 1.78 -17.32
CA PHE A 193 -7.19 1.08 -16.03
C PHE A 193 -5.92 0.24 -15.78
N GLY A 194 -4.77 0.69 -16.30
CA GLY A 194 -3.49 0.00 -16.07
C GLY A 194 -3.34 -1.37 -16.77
N GLY A 195 -4.24 -1.73 -17.69
CA GLY A 195 -4.21 -3.03 -18.37
C GLY A 195 -4.50 -4.18 -17.43
N ASP A 196 -3.54 -5.10 -17.26
CA ASP A 196 -3.66 -6.22 -16.32
C ASP A 196 -3.44 -5.79 -14.86
N ALA A 197 -2.83 -4.62 -14.61
CA ALA A 197 -2.59 -4.12 -13.27
C ALA A 197 -3.89 -3.59 -12.66
N MET A 198 -4.20 -4.02 -11.43
CA MET A 198 -5.30 -3.44 -10.67
C MET A 198 -5.00 -1.97 -10.37
N THR A 199 -5.94 -1.07 -10.67
CA THR A 199 -5.89 0.33 -10.24
C THR A 199 -6.60 0.50 -8.89
N TYR A 200 -6.58 1.73 -8.33
CA TYR A 200 -7.36 2.02 -7.12
C TYR A 200 -8.86 1.80 -7.34
N TYR A 201 -9.35 2.01 -8.55
CA TYR A 201 -10.76 1.75 -8.91
C TYR A 201 -11.17 0.30 -8.73
N GLY A 202 -10.25 -0.65 -8.91
CA GLY A 202 -10.47 -2.08 -8.70
C GLY A 202 -10.55 -2.50 -7.24
N ARG A 203 -10.03 -1.69 -6.32
CA ARG A 203 -10.00 -2.02 -4.89
C ARG A 203 -11.40 -2.06 -4.27
N TRP A 204 -11.63 -3.05 -3.41
CA TRP A 204 -12.90 -3.17 -2.68
C TRP A 204 -13.17 -1.95 -1.77
N THR A 205 -12.13 -1.30 -1.24
CA THR A 205 -12.25 -0.06 -0.45
C THR A 205 -12.85 1.06 -1.29
N TYR A 206 -12.40 1.22 -2.53
CA TYR A 206 -12.96 2.20 -3.46
C TYR A 206 -14.47 1.97 -3.71
N LYS A 207 -14.91 0.69 -3.81
CA LYS A 207 -16.34 0.39 -4.02
C LYS A 207 -17.20 0.91 -2.86
N TYR A 208 -16.71 0.79 -1.62
CA TYR A 208 -17.41 1.33 -0.45
C TYR A 208 -17.36 2.86 -0.39
N GLU A 209 -16.25 3.48 -0.80
CA GLU A 209 -16.14 4.93 -0.93
C GLU A 209 -17.16 5.46 -1.96
N GLN A 210 -17.36 4.76 -3.07
CA GLN A 210 -18.39 5.10 -4.05
C GLN A 210 -19.81 4.91 -3.49
N GLY A 211 -20.04 3.86 -2.71
CA GLY A 211 -21.30 3.67 -1.99
C GLY A 211 -21.65 4.88 -1.13
N LEU A 212 -20.68 5.37 -0.34
CA LEU A 212 -20.85 6.60 0.44
C LEU A 212 -21.15 7.81 -0.44
N LYS A 213 -20.35 8.02 -1.49
CA LYS A 213 -20.52 9.15 -2.43
C LYS A 213 -21.92 9.20 -3.02
N HIS A 214 -22.49 8.05 -3.37
CA HIS A 214 -23.85 7.91 -3.89
C HIS A 214 -24.90 7.73 -2.80
N LYS A 215 -24.55 7.89 -1.51
CA LYS A 215 -25.47 7.78 -0.35
C LYS A 215 -26.22 6.45 -0.29
N ALA A 216 -25.57 5.38 -0.72
CA ALA A 216 -26.15 4.04 -0.68
C ALA A 216 -26.41 3.60 0.76
N ALA A 217 -27.47 2.84 0.98
CA ALA A 217 -27.76 2.21 2.27
C ALA A 217 -26.90 0.97 2.51
N ALA A 218 -26.48 0.29 1.44
CA ALA A 218 -25.55 -0.83 1.49
C ALA A 218 -24.78 -0.96 0.17
N VAL A 219 -23.60 -1.54 0.26
CA VAL A 219 -22.79 -1.97 -0.89
C VAL A 219 -22.50 -3.45 -0.75
N LEU A 220 -22.82 -4.23 -1.78
CA LEU A 220 -22.52 -5.66 -1.87
C LEU A 220 -21.61 -5.90 -3.06
N ILE A 221 -20.38 -6.36 -2.79
CA ILE A 221 -19.42 -6.72 -3.84
C ILE A 221 -19.60 -8.19 -4.18
N VAL A 222 -19.71 -8.51 -5.46
CA VAL A 222 -19.74 -9.89 -5.95
C VAL A 222 -18.32 -10.43 -5.91
N HIS A 223 -18.10 -11.49 -5.13
CA HIS A 223 -16.79 -12.11 -5.00
C HIS A 223 -16.54 -13.09 -6.16
N GLU A 224 -15.44 -12.87 -6.87
CA GLU A 224 -14.87 -13.79 -7.86
C GLU A 224 -13.42 -14.02 -7.52
N THR A 225 -12.99 -15.27 -7.30
CA THR A 225 -11.64 -15.61 -6.79
C THR A 225 -10.52 -15.05 -7.67
N GLY A 226 -10.61 -15.17 -8.99
CA GLY A 226 -9.60 -14.61 -9.91
C GLY A 226 -9.48 -13.10 -9.78
N PRO A 227 -10.55 -12.33 -10.07
CA PRO A 227 -10.53 -10.88 -9.97
C PRO A 227 -10.22 -10.33 -8.56
N ALA A 228 -10.62 -11.02 -7.49
CA ALA A 228 -10.31 -10.61 -6.13
C ALA A 228 -8.84 -10.87 -5.76
N GLY A 229 -8.20 -11.86 -6.40
CA GLY A 229 -6.84 -12.30 -6.08
C GLY A 229 -6.74 -13.21 -4.84
N TYR A 230 -7.89 -13.64 -4.28
CA TYR A 230 -7.97 -14.54 -3.12
C TYR A 230 -9.32 -15.27 -3.06
N PRO A 231 -9.40 -16.45 -2.39
CA PRO A 231 -10.66 -17.17 -2.24
C PRO A 231 -11.62 -16.46 -1.26
N PHE A 232 -12.93 -16.79 -1.33
CA PHE A 232 -13.96 -16.20 -0.46
C PHE A 232 -13.69 -16.44 1.04
N ALA A 233 -12.98 -17.51 1.39
CA ALA A 233 -12.57 -17.82 2.76
C ALA A 233 -11.81 -16.65 3.44
N VAL A 234 -11.02 -15.88 2.69
CA VAL A 234 -10.32 -14.69 3.20
C VAL A 234 -11.33 -13.63 3.68
N VAL A 235 -12.44 -13.46 2.96
CA VAL A 235 -13.49 -12.51 3.36
C VAL A 235 -14.31 -13.03 4.53
N GLN A 236 -14.51 -14.37 4.59
CA GLN A 236 -15.18 -15.03 5.72
C GLN A 236 -14.42 -14.83 7.03
N GLY A 237 -13.07 -14.83 7.00
CA GLY A 237 -12.23 -14.55 8.15
C GLY A 237 -12.47 -13.16 8.76
N LYS A 238 -12.93 -12.20 7.95
CA LYS A 238 -13.26 -10.84 8.41
C LYS A 238 -14.64 -10.69 9.06
N THR A 239 -15.26 -11.76 9.51
CA THR A 239 -16.57 -11.70 10.22
C THR A 239 -16.43 -11.55 11.73
N GLY A 240 -15.23 -11.55 12.25
CA GLY A 240 -14.90 -11.25 13.63
C GLY A 240 -14.94 -9.76 13.95
N GLU A 241 -14.16 -9.34 14.94
CA GLU A 241 -13.99 -7.94 15.27
C GLU A 241 -13.35 -7.18 14.09
N GLN A 242 -13.99 -6.08 13.70
CA GLN A 242 -13.47 -5.14 12.71
C GLN A 242 -13.00 -3.89 13.42
N PHE A 243 -11.84 -3.37 13.03
CA PHE A 243 -11.37 -2.08 13.55
C PHE A 243 -11.61 -0.96 12.54
N ASP A 244 -11.77 0.25 13.06
CA ASP A 244 -11.65 1.49 12.29
C ASP A 244 -11.17 2.63 13.20
N LEU A 245 -10.67 3.70 12.58
CA LEU A 245 -10.35 4.95 13.28
C LEU A 245 -11.64 5.57 13.83
N VAL A 246 -11.55 6.13 15.03
CA VAL A 246 -12.68 6.89 15.60
C VAL A 246 -12.66 8.30 15.01
N THR A 247 -13.75 8.68 14.34
CA THR A 247 -13.98 10.04 13.87
C THR A 247 -15.00 10.78 14.75
N PRO A 248 -14.99 12.13 14.79
CA PRO A 248 -15.93 12.91 15.60
C PRO A 248 -17.41 12.65 15.26
N ASP A 249 -17.70 12.27 14.01
CA ASP A 249 -19.04 11.94 13.52
C ASP A 249 -19.42 10.46 13.74
N LYS A 250 -18.63 9.69 14.51
CA LYS A 250 -18.85 8.25 14.73
C LYS A 250 -18.82 7.43 13.44
N ASN A 251 -17.93 7.79 12.54
CA ASN A 251 -17.69 7.13 11.26
C ASN A 251 -18.90 7.16 10.29
N LEU A 252 -19.78 8.17 10.42
CA LEU A 252 -20.87 8.38 9.45
C LEU A 252 -20.36 8.69 8.03
N GLY A 253 -19.07 9.04 7.90
CA GLY A 253 -18.34 9.14 6.64
C GLY A 253 -17.95 7.77 6.03
N ARG A 254 -18.61 6.67 6.41
CA ARG A 254 -18.51 5.33 5.82
C ARG A 254 -19.85 4.90 5.26
N SER A 255 -19.87 3.91 4.36
CA SER A 255 -21.13 3.28 3.95
C SER A 255 -21.79 2.59 5.15
N PRO A 256 -23.13 2.70 5.31
CA PRO A 256 -23.82 2.12 6.47
C PRO A 256 -23.61 0.61 6.59
N ILE A 257 -23.73 -0.12 5.48
CA ILE A 257 -23.45 -1.57 5.39
C ILE A 257 -22.51 -1.80 4.21
N GLU A 258 -21.39 -2.45 4.51
CA GLU A 258 -20.39 -2.92 3.55
C GLU A 258 -20.40 -4.45 3.56
N GLY A 259 -20.34 -5.08 2.38
CA GLY A 259 -20.39 -6.54 2.35
C GLY A 259 -19.99 -7.16 1.02
N TRP A 260 -19.85 -8.49 1.07
CA TRP A 260 -19.56 -9.33 -0.07
C TRP A 260 -20.61 -10.44 -0.19
N ILE A 261 -20.96 -10.80 -1.42
CA ILE A 261 -21.78 -11.98 -1.71
C ILE A 261 -20.99 -12.94 -2.60
N THR A 262 -21.22 -14.23 -2.44
CA THR A 262 -20.62 -15.23 -3.34
C THR A 262 -21.14 -15.08 -4.75
N LEU A 263 -20.35 -15.51 -5.75
CA LEU A 263 -20.77 -15.49 -7.15
C LEU A 263 -22.05 -16.30 -7.38
N ASP A 264 -22.19 -17.45 -6.73
CA ASP A 264 -23.38 -18.31 -6.86
C ASP A 264 -24.64 -17.61 -6.36
N GLN A 265 -24.54 -16.91 -5.22
CA GLN A 265 -25.66 -16.12 -4.70
C GLN A 265 -25.97 -14.91 -5.58
N ALA A 266 -24.95 -14.24 -6.12
CA ALA A 266 -25.19 -13.16 -7.09
C ALA A 266 -25.96 -13.68 -8.30
N LYS A 267 -25.54 -14.80 -8.92
CA LYS A 267 -26.25 -15.43 -10.04
C LYS A 267 -27.69 -15.82 -9.68
N ALA A 268 -27.91 -16.36 -8.49
CA ALA A 268 -29.27 -16.70 -8.01
C ALA A 268 -30.16 -15.45 -7.86
N LEU A 269 -29.61 -14.34 -7.31
CA LEU A 269 -30.34 -13.08 -7.19
C LEU A 269 -30.68 -12.47 -8.56
N PHE A 270 -29.75 -12.52 -9.52
CA PHE A 270 -30.03 -12.05 -10.88
C PHE A 270 -31.08 -12.90 -11.57
N THR A 271 -31.04 -14.22 -11.38
CA THR A 271 -32.11 -15.13 -11.88
C THR A 271 -33.45 -14.78 -11.25
N MET A 272 -33.51 -14.54 -9.92
CA MET A 272 -34.74 -14.08 -9.24
C MET A 272 -35.22 -12.73 -9.79
N ALA A 273 -34.29 -11.85 -10.20
CA ALA A 273 -34.60 -10.58 -10.87
C ALA A 273 -35.10 -10.77 -12.32
N GLY A 274 -35.05 -11.97 -12.88
CA GLY A 274 -35.32 -12.23 -14.29
C GLY A 274 -34.25 -11.67 -15.22
N LYS A 275 -33.00 -11.63 -14.75
CA LYS A 275 -31.82 -11.09 -15.44
C LYS A 275 -30.78 -12.20 -15.65
N ASP A 276 -29.97 -12.05 -16.68
CA ASP A 276 -28.78 -12.87 -16.93
C ASP A 276 -27.55 -12.17 -16.37
N PHE A 277 -26.92 -12.77 -15.35
CA PHE A 277 -25.74 -12.20 -14.70
C PHE A 277 -24.56 -12.11 -15.66
N ASP A 278 -24.27 -13.18 -16.42
CA ASP A 278 -23.09 -13.22 -17.28
C ASP A 278 -23.23 -12.22 -18.46
N ALA A 279 -24.46 -12.05 -18.98
CA ALA A 279 -24.73 -11.01 -19.98
C ALA A 279 -24.55 -9.59 -19.43
N LEU A 280 -25.04 -9.31 -18.22
CA LEU A 280 -24.89 -8.00 -17.60
C LEU A 280 -23.44 -7.73 -17.17
N ARG A 281 -22.70 -8.76 -16.72
CA ARG A 281 -21.27 -8.66 -16.48
C ARG A 281 -20.49 -8.29 -17.74
N ALA A 282 -20.81 -8.91 -18.87
CA ALA A 282 -20.20 -8.57 -20.16
C ALA A 282 -20.51 -7.13 -20.58
N GLN A 283 -21.74 -6.64 -20.36
CA GLN A 283 -22.10 -5.25 -20.62
C GLN A 283 -21.35 -4.29 -19.68
N ALA A 284 -21.16 -4.65 -18.40
CA ALA A 284 -20.43 -3.84 -17.43
C ALA A 284 -18.96 -3.59 -17.82
N ALA A 285 -18.41 -4.41 -18.71
CA ALA A 285 -17.08 -4.21 -19.28
C ALA A 285 -17.07 -3.23 -20.48
N THR A 286 -18.15 -2.49 -20.72
CA THR A 286 -18.26 -1.54 -21.85
C THR A 286 -18.66 -0.15 -21.34
N ARG A 287 -18.26 0.90 -22.09
CA ARG A 287 -18.61 2.30 -21.77
C ARG A 287 -20.11 2.59 -21.88
N GLU A 288 -20.83 1.79 -22.65
CA GLU A 288 -22.27 1.92 -22.86
C GLU A 288 -23.09 1.39 -21.68
N PHE A 289 -22.44 0.64 -20.76
CA PHE A 289 -23.11 0.13 -19.57
C PHE A 289 -23.85 1.26 -18.83
N ALA A 290 -25.03 0.95 -18.34
CA ALA A 290 -25.83 1.81 -17.47
C ALA A 290 -26.37 1.00 -16.29
N PRO A 291 -26.59 1.63 -15.12
CA PRO A 291 -27.13 0.96 -13.94
C PRO A 291 -28.40 0.19 -14.22
N VAL A 292 -28.52 -1.02 -13.66
CA VAL A 292 -29.65 -1.91 -13.87
C VAL A 292 -30.43 -2.10 -12.58
N ALA A 293 -31.65 -1.60 -12.51
CA ALA A 293 -32.55 -1.93 -11.41
C ALA A 293 -32.90 -3.42 -11.44
N LEU A 294 -32.65 -4.13 -10.35
CA LEU A 294 -32.91 -5.57 -10.24
C LEU A 294 -34.40 -5.86 -9.92
N GLY A 295 -35.12 -4.87 -9.42
CA GLY A 295 -36.52 -5.06 -8.97
C GLY A 295 -36.57 -5.95 -7.71
N LEU A 296 -35.47 -6.07 -7.01
CA LEU A 296 -35.31 -6.78 -5.74
C LEU A 296 -35.24 -5.78 -4.59
N LYS A 297 -35.64 -6.23 -3.40
CA LYS A 297 -35.51 -5.46 -2.16
C LYS A 297 -34.67 -6.21 -1.15
N ALA A 298 -33.68 -5.51 -0.56
CA ALA A 298 -32.78 -6.05 0.45
C ALA A 298 -33.19 -5.57 1.85
N SER A 299 -33.17 -6.47 2.83
CA SER A 299 -33.33 -6.16 4.24
C SER A 299 -32.26 -6.88 5.06
N MET A 300 -31.59 -6.17 5.95
CA MET A 300 -30.56 -6.72 6.83
C MET A 300 -30.48 -5.90 8.12
N THR A 301 -30.24 -6.58 9.22
CA THR A 301 -29.88 -5.94 10.50
C THR A 301 -28.59 -6.55 11.01
N ILE A 302 -27.66 -5.70 11.42
CA ILE A 302 -26.42 -6.10 12.08
C ILE A 302 -26.41 -5.45 13.47
N ASP A 303 -26.47 -6.29 14.51
CA ASP A 303 -26.25 -5.90 15.89
C ASP A 303 -24.77 -6.05 16.22
N ASN A 304 -24.17 -5.08 16.91
CA ASN A 304 -22.76 -5.05 17.21
C ASN A 304 -22.50 -4.99 18.72
N ALA A 305 -21.33 -5.49 19.13
CA ALA A 305 -20.66 -5.10 20.33
C ALA A 305 -19.55 -4.11 19.96
N LEU A 306 -19.39 -3.08 20.77
CA LEU A 306 -18.39 -2.02 20.54
C LEU A 306 -17.38 -2.01 21.69
N ARG A 307 -16.10 -1.83 21.37
CA ARG A 307 -15.06 -1.50 22.35
C ARG A 307 -14.15 -0.40 21.84
N THR A 308 -13.67 0.46 22.73
CA THR A 308 -12.63 1.45 22.40
C THR A 308 -11.27 0.82 22.57
N VAL A 309 -10.38 1.08 21.62
CA VAL A 309 -8.99 0.66 21.63
C VAL A 309 -8.10 1.89 21.43
N ASP A 310 -7.19 2.12 22.36
CA ASP A 310 -6.19 3.19 22.27
C ASP A 310 -4.87 2.55 21.83
N SER A 311 -4.75 2.28 20.53
CA SER A 311 -3.55 1.69 19.95
C SER A 311 -2.46 2.73 19.69
N ARG A 312 -1.30 2.31 19.21
CA ARG A 312 -0.09 3.15 19.21
C ARG A 312 0.77 2.92 17.97
N ASN A 313 1.06 4.00 17.24
CA ASN A 313 2.24 4.03 16.39
C ASN A 313 3.46 4.33 17.26
N VAL A 314 4.61 3.72 16.95
CA VAL A 314 5.90 4.00 17.60
C VAL A 314 6.77 4.77 16.63
N VAL A 315 7.27 5.93 17.07
CA VAL A 315 8.02 6.86 16.20
C VAL A 315 9.33 7.23 16.85
N ALA A 316 10.44 6.95 16.18
CA ALA A 316 11.76 7.40 16.56
C ALA A 316 12.34 8.36 15.52
N LYS A 317 13.18 9.30 15.95
CA LYS A 317 13.78 10.33 15.11
C LYS A 317 15.30 10.31 15.20
N LEU A 318 15.95 10.27 14.04
CA LEU A 318 17.33 10.68 13.89
C LEU A 318 17.35 12.13 13.42
N GLN A 319 17.79 13.04 14.28
CA GLN A 319 17.88 14.46 13.98
C GLN A 319 18.85 14.72 12.83
N GLY A 320 18.43 15.54 11.85
CA GLY A 320 19.30 15.97 10.76
C GLY A 320 20.43 16.89 11.20
N SER A 321 21.57 16.78 10.53
CA SER A 321 22.79 17.54 10.85
C SER A 321 22.80 18.97 10.30
N ASP A 322 21.99 19.28 9.29
CA ASP A 322 21.94 20.62 8.70
C ASP A 322 20.86 21.48 9.39
N PRO A 323 21.22 22.61 10.02
CA PRO A 323 20.25 23.45 10.71
C PRO A 323 19.11 23.99 9.84
N ALA A 324 19.32 24.13 8.53
CA ALA A 324 18.31 24.62 7.60
C ALA A 324 17.38 23.51 7.10
N LEU A 325 17.85 22.25 7.08
CA LEU A 325 17.15 21.11 6.50
C LEU A 325 16.63 20.10 7.53
N LYS A 326 17.05 20.20 8.79
CA LYS A 326 16.69 19.24 9.87
C LYS A 326 15.18 19.10 10.13
N ASP A 327 14.40 20.08 9.72
CA ASP A 327 12.93 20.08 9.82
C ASP A 327 12.25 19.59 8.54
N GLU A 328 12.98 18.90 7.69
CA GLU A 328 12.52 18.13 6.54
C GLU A 328 12.80 16.65 6.80
N TYR A 329 11.93 15.74 6.33
CA TYR A 329 11.90 14.37 6.83
C TYR A 329 11.87 13.33 5.70
N VAL A 330 12.62 12.25 5.89
CA VAL A 330 12.44 10.96 5.21
C VAL A 330 11.82 10.01 6.22
N VAL A 331 10.75 9.31 5.84
CA VAL A 331 10.02 8.42 6.74
C VAL A 331 10.19 6.98 6.27
N TYR A 332 10.74 6.11 7.13
CA TYR A 332 10.67 4.67 6.95
C TYR A 332 9.46 4.13 7.72
N THR A 333 8.66 3.28 7.07
CA THR A 333 7.49 2.63 7.68
C THR A 333 7.59 1.12 7.63
N ALA A 334 7.06 0.47 8.66
CA ALA A 334 6.68 -0.93 8.70
C ALA A 334 5.58 -1.09 9.73
N HIS A 335 4.65 -2.04 9.54
CA HIS A 335 3.68 -2.32 10.58
C HIS A 335 4.24 -3.31 11.60
N TRP A 336 3.85 -3.11 12.86
CA TRP A 336 4.28 -3.97 13.95
C TRP A 336 3.21 -4.98 14.38
N ASP A 337 1.94 -4.76 13.98
CA ASP A 337 0.82 -5.61 14.34
C ASP A 337 0.71 -6.87 13.49
N HIS A 338 -0.04 -7.84 14.00
CA HIS A 338 -0.52 -9.00 13.27
C HIS A 338 -1.86 -9.47 13.90
N PHE A 339 -2.30 -10.71 13.64
CA PHE A 339 -3.65 -11.16 14.00
C PHE A 339 -3.83 -11.55 15.46
N GLY A 340 -2.77 -11.68 16.26
CA GLY A 340 -2.89 -12.03 17.68
C GLY A 340 -3.17 -13.51 17.92
N ILE A 341 -4.05 -13.78 18.87
CA ILE A 341 -4.53 -15.14 19.17
C ILE A 341 -5.87 -15.33 18.47
N GLY A 342 -5.95 -16.30 17.58
CA GLY A 342 -7.11 -16.59 16.75
C GLY A 342 -7.58 -18.03 16.82
N ASP A 343 -8.39 -18.45 15.85
CA ASP A 343 -8.82 -19.83 15.71
C ASP A 343 -7.59 -20.74 15.45
N PRO A 344 -7.47 -21.90 16.14
CA PRO A 344 -6.30 -22.75 15.98
C PRO A 344 -6.26 -23.39 14.59
N VAL A 345 -5.07 -23.41 13.99
CA VAL A 345 -4.73 -24.17 12.79
C VAL A 345 -3.68 -25.21 13.20
N ASP A 346 -3.95 -26.48 12.94
CA ASP A 346 -3.09 -27.61 13.33
C ASP A 346 -2.70 -27.66 14.83
N GLY A 347 -3.54 -27.02 15.68
CA GLY A 347 -3.35 -26.98 17.14
C GLY A 347 -2.63 -25.74 17.66
N ASP A 348 -2.14 -24.86 16.77
CA ASP A 348 -1.55 -23.56 17.09
C ASP A 348 -2.56 -22.45 16.84
N SER A 349 -2.65 -21.50 17.80
CA SER A 349 -3.58 -20.37 17.78
C SER A 349 -2.88 -18.99 17.79
N ILE A 350 -1.55 -18.95 17.88
CA ILE A 350 -0.78 -17.71 17.90
C ILE A 350 -0.34 -17.38 16.47
N TYR A 351 -0.88 -16.33 15.93
CA TYR A 351 -0.52 -15.83 14.60
C TYR A 351 0.72 -14.95 14.72
N ASN A 352 1.89 -15.60 14.65
CA ASN A 352 3.16 -14.96 14.97
C ASN A 352 3.60 -13.89 13.97
N GLY A 353 3.24 -14.04 12.68
CA GLY A 353 3.58 -13.06 11.65
C GLY A 353 5.08 -12.73 11.64
N ALA A 354 5.93 -13.76 11.51
CA ALA A 354 7.38 -13.57 11.58
C ALA A 354 7.90 -12.90 10.30
N LEU A 355 7.41 -13.31 9.14
CA LEU A 355 7.68 -12.62 7.87
C LEU A 355 6.79 -11.40 7.73
N ASP A 356 5.49 -11.52 8.03
CA ASP A 356 4.45 -10.50 7.97
C ASP A 356 4.05 -10.02 9.39
N ASN A 357 4.57 -8.93 9.98
CA ASN A 357 5.67 -8.13 9.47
C ASN A 357 6.68 -7.85 10.63
N ALA A 358 6.95 -8.91 11.47
CA ALA A 358 8.05 -8.79 12.43
C ALA A 358 9.37 -8.51 11.69
N SER A 359 9.51 -9.01 10.45
CA SER A 359 10.69 -8.80 9.62
C SER A 359 10.88 -7.33 9.24
N GLY A 360 9.85 -6.65 8.76
CA GLY A 360 9.90 -5.22 8.44
C GLY A 360 10.07 -4.34 9.67
N THR A 361 9.41 -4.70 10.78
CA THR A 361 9.61 -4.02 12.08
C THR A 361 11.06 -4.13 12.56
N ALA A 362 11.67 -5.32 12.46
CA ALA A 362 13.09 -5.52 12.76
C ALA A 362 14.01 -4.76 11.79
N ALA A 363 13.58 -4.63 10.52
CA ALA A 363 14.30 -3.82 9.53
C ALA A 363 14.34 -2.33 9.92
N LEU A 364 13.26 -1.75 10.48
CA LEU A 364 13.27 -0.38 10.99
C LEU A 364 14.34 -0.20 12.09
N LEU A 365 14.43 -1.15 13.04
CA LEU A 365 15.45 -1.12 14.09
C LEU A 365 16.87 -1.24 13.51
N THR A 366 17.04 -2.10 12.50
CA THR A 366 18.33 -2.33 11.85
C THR A 366 18.79 -1.09 11.07
N LEU A 367 17.88 -0.46 10.32
CA LEU A 367 18.15 0.80 9.63
C LEU A 367 18.43 1.94 10.61
N ALA A 368 17.66 2.05 11.69
CA ALA A 368 17.85 3.05 12.73
C ALA A 368 19.25 2.94 13.35
N ARG A 369 19.67 1.72 13.68
CA ARG A 369 21.03 1.43 14.17
C ARG A 369 22.09 1.86 13.16
N ALA A 370 21.93 1.49 11.90
CA ALA A 370 22.88 1.77 10.84
C ALA A 370 23.01 3.28 10.59
N PHE A 371 21.92 4.01 10.44
CA PHE A 371 21.93 5.46 10.24
C PHE A 371 22.52 6.20 11.43
N LYS A 372 22.32 5.72 12.66
CA LYS A 372 22.87 6.33 13.88
C LYS A 372 24.40 6.29 13.92
N THR A 373 25.03 5.33 13.25
CA THR A 373 26.50 5.22 13.21
C THR A 373 27.14 6.17 12.21
N LEU A 374 26.36 6.80 11.32
CA LEU A 374 26.90 7.69 10.28
C LEU A 374 27.45 8.99 10.86
N SER A 375 28.62 9.39 10.38
CA SER A 375 29.25 10.66 10.72
C SER A 375 29.86 11.32 9.47
N PRO A 376 29.33 12.49 9.05
CA PRO A 376 28.19 13.20 9.66
C PRO A 376 26.86 12.46 9.49
N ALA A 377 25.90 12.75 10.35
CA ALA A 377 24.52 12.30 10.17
C ALA A 377 23.94 12.92 8.88
N PRO A 378 22.86 12.32 8.29
CA PRO A 378 22.17 12.89 7.15
C PRO A 378 21.77 14.35 7.40
N LYS A 379 21.72 15.18 6.35
CA LYS A 379 21.36 16.61 6.48
C LYS A 379 19.94 16.80 7.00
N ARG A 380 18.99 16.02 6.48
CA ARG A 380 17.58 15.97 6.89
C ARG A 380 17.36 14.93 7.97
N SER A 381 16.30 15.10 8.73
CA SER A 381 15.90 14.13 9.74
C SER A 381 15.30 12.87 9.12
N ILE A 382 15.52 11.74 9.79
CA ILE A 382 14.89 10.47 9.42
C ILE A 382 13.95 10.06 10.54
N LEU A 383 12.71 9.70 10.17
CA LEU A 383 11.73 9.11 11.06
C LEU A 383 11.64 7.61 10.80
N PHE A 384 11.67 6.83 11.87
CA PHE A 384 11.38 5.40 11.86
C PHE A 384 10.02 5.22 12.52
N LEU A 385 9.02 4.89 11.71
CA LEU A 385 7.61 4.85 12.08
C LEU A 385 7.10 3.41 12.00
N ALA A 386 6.99 2.74 13.15
CA ALA A 386 6.33 1.44 13.26
C ALA A 386 4.83 1.69 13.49
N VAL A 387 3.99 1.32 12.53
CA VAL A 387 2.54 1.60 12.55
C VAL A 387 1.74 0.43 13.09
N THR A 388 0.57 0.72 13.65
CA THR A 388 -0.40 -0.25 14.16
C THR A 388 -1.50 -0.53 13.15
N ALA A 389 -2.20 -1.65 13.35
CA ALA A 389 -3.46 -1.98 12.68
C ALA A 389 -3.41 -1.88 11.14
N GLU A 390 -2.29 -2.28 10.56
CA GLU A 390 -2.15 -2.46 9.11
C GLU A 390 -3.11 -3.55 8.63
N GLU A 391 -3.10 -4.70 9.30
CA GLU A 391 -3.91 -5.89 9.06
C GLU A 391 -5.42 -5.61 9.15
N GLN A 392 -5.77 -4.52 9.79
CA GLN A 392 -7.15 -4.07 9.95
C GLN A 392 -7.59 -3.02 8.91
N GLY A 393 -6.70 -2.71 7.94
CA GLY A 393 -6.95 -1.79 6.84
C GLY A 393 -6.10 -0.53 6.87
N LEU A 394 -4.80 -0.66 7.15
CA LEU A 394 -3.79 0.40 7.10
C LEU A 394 -4.08 1.55 8.09
N LEU A 395 -4.68 1.26 9.26
CA LEU A 395 -5.26 2.32 10.10
C LEU A 395 -4.21 3.19 10.77
N GLY A 396 -3.07 2.63 11.18
CA GLY A 396 -1.98 3.39 11.81
C GLY A 396 -1.33 4.39 10.87
N SER A 397 -1.01 3.96 9.66
CA SER A 397 -0.48 4.85 8.61
C SER A 397 -1.54 5.85 8.11
N GLN A 398 -2.80 5.43 8.03
CA GLN A 398 -3.91 6.34 7.72
C GLN A 398 -4.02 7.44 8.78
N TYR A 399 -3.97 7.08 10.07
CA TYR A 399 -4.01 8.06 11.13
C TYR A 399 -2.83 9.02 11.08
N TYR A 400 -1.59 8.48 10.90
CA TYR A 400 -0.41 9.34 10.74
C TYR A 400 -0.55 10.29 9.56
N SER A 401 -1.06 9.81 8.42
CA SER A 401 -1.17 10.62 7.20
C SER A 401 -2.20 11.75 7.29
N VAL A 402 -3.25 11.61 8.11
CA VAL A 402 -4.28 12.66 8.31
C VAL A 402 -4.07 13.48 9.58
N SER A 403 -3.30 12.98 10.52
CA SER A 403 -2.93 13.64 11.78
C SER A 403 -1.41 13.53 12.02
N PRO A 404 -0.59 14.05 11.08
CA PRO A 404 0.84 13.82 11.09
C PRO A 404 1.51 14.59 12.23
N LEU A 405 2.55 13.96 12.84
CA LEU A 405 3.38 14.62 13.87
C LEU A 405 4.21 15.77 13.29
N TYR A 406 4.50 15.70 12.00
CA TYR A 406 5.22 16.73 11.26
C TYR A 406 4.52 17.02 9.94
N PRO A 407 4.50 18.27 9.43
CA PRO A 407 3.79 18.61 8.21
C PRO A 407 4.20 17.73 7.02
N LEU A 408 3.25 17.11 6.33
CA LEU A 408 3.53 16.27 5.17
C LEU A 408 4.19 17.05 4.02
N ALA A 409 3.96 18.36 3.93
CA ALA A 409 4.67 19.24 2.99
C ALA A 409 6.20 19.25 3.23
N LYS A 410 6.65 18.85 4.42
CA LYS A 410 8.07 18.71 4.79
C LYS A 410 8.56 17.25 4.76
N THR A 411 7.70 16.31 4.45
CA THR A 411 8.08 14.90 4.24
C THR A 411 8.46 14.72 2.77
N LEU A 412 9.72 14.35 2.52
CA LEU A 412 10.25 14.21 1.17
C LEU A 412 9.82 12.90 0.52
N ALA A 413 9.91 11.84 1.28
CA ALA A 413 9.59 10.49 0.84
C ALA A 413 9.13 9.62 2.01
N ASN A 414 8.28 8.65 1.69
CA ASN A 414 8.05 7.47 2.51
C ASN A 414 8.74 6.27 1.87
N ILE A 415 9.43 5.45 2.67
CA ILE A 415 10.05 4.18 2.25
C ILE A 415 9.44 3.10 3.14
N ASN A 416 8.62 2.25 2.53
CA ASN A 416 7.87 1.22 3.23
C ASN A 416 8.55 -0.14 3.16
N ILE A 417 8.46 -0.90 4.25
CA ILE A 417 9.02 -2.24 4.38
C ILE A 417 7.92 -3.14 4.92
N ASP A 418 7.48 -4.07 4.08
CA ASP A 418 6.39 -4.99 4.39
C ASP A 418 6.78 -6.38 3.89
N GLY A 419 7.36 -7.17 4.79
CA GLY A 419 8.07 -8.40 4.47
C GLY A 419 9.51 -8.17 4.00
N LEU A 420 10.38 -9.14 4.26
CA LEU A 420 11.77 -9.16 3.79
C LEU A 420 12.06 -10.37 2.92
N ASN A 421 13.04 -10.22 2.03
CA ASN A 421 13.57 -11.34 1.26
C ASN A 421 14.45 -12.24 2.15
N LEU A 422 13.91 -13.37 2.56
CA LEU A 422 14.60 -14.38 3.37
C LEU A 422 14.95 -15.65 2.57
N THR A 423 14.95 -15.55 1.23
CA THR A 423 15.28 -16.66 0.31
C THR A 423 16.72 -16.57 -0.24
N GLY A 424 17.48 -15.55 0.18
CA GLY A 424 18.84 -15.30 -0.26
C GLY A 424 18.97 -14.18 -1.29
N ARG A 425 20.18 -14.00 -1.81
CA ARG A 425 20.52 -12.91 -2.73
C ARG A 425 19.82 -13.06 -4.08
N THR A 426 19.40 -11.94 -4.68
CA THR A 426 18.72 -11.90 -5.98
C THR A 426 19.46 -11.03 -6.99
N LYS A 427 19.26 -11.27 -8.29
CA LYS A 427 19.81 -10.46 -9.39
C LYS A 427 18.96 -9.24 -9.70
N ASP A 428 17.74 -9.21 -9.19
CA ASP A 428 16.73 -8.19 -9.42
C ASP A 428 16.11 -7.71 -8.11
N VAL A 429 15.31 -6.67 -8.22
CA VAL A 429 14.52 -6.05 -7.14
C VAL A 429 13.14 -5.80 -7.69
N THR A 430 12.12 -6.23 -7.01
CA THR A 430 10.72 -5.93 -7.34
C THR A 430 10.35 -4.55 -6.77
N VAL A 431 9.91 -3.63 -7.63
CA VAL A 431 9.38 -2.32 -7.22
C VAL A 431 7.89 -2.30 -7.46
N ILE A 432 7.14 -2.26 -6.38
CA ILE A 432 5.68 -2.20 -6.42
C ILE A 432 5.26 -0.79 -6.81
N GLY A 433 4.54 -0.65 -7.93
CA GLY A 433 4.19 0.66 -8.49
C GLY A 433 5.32 1.33 -9.28
N LEU A 434 6.23 0.55 -9.87
CA LEU A 434 7.31 1.05 -10.72
C LEU A 434 6.76 1.98 -11.83
N GLY A 435 7.36 3.17 -11.96
CA GLY A 435 6.92 4.20 -12.88
C GLY A 435 6.19 5.36 -12.19
N ALA A 436 5.95 5.28 -10.88
CA ALA A 436 5.16 6.25 -10.15
C ALA A 436 5.90 7.56 -9.83
N SER A 437 7.16 7.51 -9.42
CA SER A 437 7.89 8.68 -8.91
C SER A 437 9.38 8.69 -9.29
N GLU A 438 10.09 9.78 -8.96
CA GLU A 438 11.55 9.87 -9.09
C GLU A 438 12.30 8.96 -8.09
N LEU A 439 11.61 8.37 -7.10
CA LEU A 439 12.20 7.37 -6.21
C LEU A 439 12.62 6.12 -6.98
N ASP A 440 11.96 5.83 -8.12
CA ASP A 440 12.30 4.72 -9.00
C ASP A 440 13.71 4.88 -9.61
N ASP A 441 14.11 6.12 -9.94
CA ASP A 441 15.47 6.40 -10.45
C ASP A 441 16.50 6.17 -9.34
N LEU A 442 16.17 6.56 -8.11
CA LEU A 442 17.07 6.39 -6.97
C LEU A 442 17.25 4.91 -6.63
N ILE A 443 16.16 4.13 -6.56
CA ILE A 443 16.28 2.70 -6.26
C ILE A 443 16.95 1.95 -7.42
N GLY A 444 16.71 2.34 -8.68
CA GLY A 444 17.42 1.78 -9.83
C GLY A 444 18.92 2.03 -9.77
N ARG A 445 19.34 3.23 -9.37
CA ARG A 445 20.75 3.55 -9.13
C ARG A 445 21.34 2.74 -7.96
N ALA A 446 20.60 2.60 -6.86
CA ALA A 446 21.02 1.84 -5.70
C ALA A 446 21.18 0.34 -6.02
N ALA A 447 20.23 -0.24 -6.76
CA ALA A 447 20.29 -1.61 -7.26
C ALA A 447 21.51 -1.83 -8.17
N ALA A 448 21.82 -0.86 -9.06
CA ALA A 448 22.97 -0.94 -9.95
C ALA A 448 24.31 -0.96 -9.19
N LEU A 449 24.43 -0.30 -8.03
CA LEU A 449 25.61 -0.41 -7.16
C LEU A 449 25.85 -1.84 -6.66
N GLN A 450 24.78 -2.63 -6.57
CA GLN A 450 24.79 -4.04 -6.19
C GLN A 450 24.81 -4.99 -7.41
N GLN A 451 24.94 -4.46 -8.63
CA GLN A 451 24.84 -5.21 -9.89
C GLN A 451 23.48 -5.91 -10.07
N ARG A 452 22.42 -5.30 -9.51
CA ARG A 452 21.02 -5.74 -9.62
C ARG A 452 20.24 -4.82 -10.56
N VAL A 453 19.11 -5.29 -11.04
CA VAL A 453 18.17 -4.51 -11.87
C VAL A 453 16.81 -4.41 -11.18
N ILE A 454 16.12 -3.29 -11.37
CA ILE A 454 14.75 -3.18 -10.89
C ILE A 454 13.76 -3.83 -11.87
N ARG A 455 12.70 -4.42 -11.34
CA ARG A 455 11.61 -5.06 -12.10
C ARG A 455 10.28 -4.56 -11.57
N PRO A 456 9.25 -4.49 -12.41
CA PRO A 456 7.88 -4.24 -11.92
C PRO A 456 7.37 -5.44 -11.12
N ASP A 457 6.26 -5.23 -10.40
CA ASP A 457 5.49 -6.28 -9.75
C ASP A 457 5.16 -7.39 -10.77
N PRO A 458 5.50 -8.65 -10.48
CA PRO A 458 5.17 -9.78 -11.38
C PRO A 458 3.68 -10.17 -11.35
N GLU A 459 2.91 -9.67 -10.36
CA GLU A 459 1.49 -9.98 -10.14
C GLU A 459 0.67 -8.69 -9.97
N PRO A 460 0.73 -7.74 -10.92
CA PRO A 460 0.17 -6.41 -10.77
C PRO A 460 -1.36 -6.42 -10.66
N GLU A 461 -2.01 -7.48 -11.16
CA GLU A 461 -3.46 -7.70 -11.05
C GLU A 461 -3.94 -7.90 -9.59
N LYS A 462 -3.03 -8.25 -8.68
CA LYS A 462 -3.34 -8.40 -7.24
C LYS A 462 -3.40 -7.07 -6.50
N GLY A 463 -2.92 -5.98 -7.12
CA GLY A 463 -2.99 -4.63 -6.57
C GLY A 463 -2.21 -4.42 -5.28
N TYR A 464 -1.03 -5.02 -5.15
CA TYR A 464 -0.17 -4.90 -3.96
C TYR A 464 0.18 -3.45 -3.61
N TYR A 465 0.26 -2.56 -4.63
CA TYR A 465 0.49 -1.13 -4.41
C TYR A 465 -0.52 -0.48 -3.44
N TYR A 466 -1.74 -1.00 -3.35
CA TYR A 466 -2.82 -0.46 -2.53
C TYR A 466 -3.05 -1.24 -1.22
N ARG A 467 -2.12 -2.15 -0.86
CA ARG A 467 -2.30 -3.08 0.26
C ARG A 467 -1.35 -2.86 1.41
N SER A 468 -0.44 -1.88 1.34
CA SER A 468 0.51 -1.61 2.41
C SER A 468 0.58 -0.12 2.75
N ASP A 469 1.25 0.22 3.83
CA ASP A 469 1.21 1.52 4.52
C ASP A 469 1.68 2.72 3.70
N HIS A 470 2.56 2.51 2.71
CA HIS A 470 3.01 3.57 1.79
C HIS A 470 1.85 4.24 1.06
N PHE A 471 0.78 3.49 0.82
CA PHE A 471 -0.36 3.99 0.06
C PHE A 471 -1.06 5.18 0.75
N ASN A 472 -1.15 5.17 2.08
CA ASN A 472 -1.73 6.30 2.80
C ASN A 472 -0.89 7.57 2.70
N PHE A 473 0.44 7.45 2.62
CA PHE A 473 1.32 8.59 2.30
C PHE A 473 1.13 9.07 0.87
N ALA A 474 1.03 8.14 -0.09
CA ALA A 474 0.75 8.45 -1.49
C ALA A 474 -0.59 9.19 -1.65
N LYS A 475 -1.66 8.72 -1.03
CA LYS A 475 -2.99 9.40 -1.01
C LYS A 475 -2.92 10.84 -0.51
N GLN A 476 -1.96 11.18 0.34
CA GLN A 476 -1.71 12.54 0.82
C GLN A 476 -0.65 13.26 -0.01
N GLY A 477 -0.23 12.72 -1.14
CA GLY A 477 0.70 13.35 -2.08
C GLY A 477 2.18 13.16 -1.77
N VAL A 478 2.58 12.47 -0.70
CA VAL A 478 3.99 12.18 -0.40
C VAL A 478 4.49 11.08 -1.32
N PRO A 479 5.57 11.30 -2.11
CA PRO A 479 6.17 10.23 -2.90
C PRO A 479 6.55 9.04 -2.01
N ALA A 480 6.12 7.85 -2.40
CA ALA A 480 6.28 6.65 -1.60
C ALA A 480 6.96 5.55 -2.42
N LEU A 481 7.84 4.81 -1.78
CA LEU A 481 8.58 3.69 -2.34
C LEU A 481 8.22 2.43 -1.57
N TYR A 482 7.77 1.41 -2.29
CA TYR A 482 7.62 0.06 -1.78
C TYR A 482 8.38 -0.89 -2.70
N ALA A 483 9.39 -1.56 -2.16
CA ALA A 483 10.23 -2.48 -2.91
C ALA A 483 10.50 -3.73 -2.08
N GLU A 484 10.43 -4.85 -2.76
CA GLU A 484 10.65 -6.19 -2.21
C GLU A 484 11.88 -6.84 -2.85
N GLY A 485 12.35 -7.94 -2.29
CA GLY A 485 13.36 -8.78 -2.92
C GLY A 485 12.91 -9.27 -4.30
N GLY A 486 13.89 -9.44 -5.19
CA GLY A 486 13.61 -9.93 -6.53
C GLY A 486 13.25 -11.42 -6.56
N ILE A 487 12.88 -11.89 -7.73
CA ILE A 487 12.47 -13.28 -7.98
C ILE A 487 13.61 -14.13 -8.59
N GLU A 488 14.66 -13.51 -9.13
CA GLU A 488 15.81 -14.22 -9.72
C GLU A 488 16.85 -14.54 -8.63
N VAL A 489 16.56 -15.54 -7.78
CA VAL A 489 17.45 -15.93 -6.67
C VAL A 489 18.74 -16.54 -7.21
N ILE A 490 19.90 -16.03 -6.73
CA ILE A 490 21.24 -16.45 -7.20
C ILE A 490 21.50 -17.92 -6.84
N GLY A 491 21.87 -18.72 -7.83
CA GLY A 491 22.16 -20.15 -7.64
C GLY A 491 20.93 -21.06 -7.57
N LYS A 492 19.73 -20.50 -7.81
CA LYS A 492 18.48 -21.27 -7.87
C LYS A 492 17.90 -21.28 -9.29
N PRO A 493 16.96 -22.19 -9.60
CA PRO A 493 16.20 -22.17 -10.86
C PRO A 493 15.46 -20.85 -11.07
N ALA A 494 15.19 -20.49 -12.33
CA ALA A 494 14.58 -19.20 -12.69
C ALA A 494 13.18 -18.98 -12.08
N ASP A 495 12.45 -20.05 -11.81
CA ASP A 495 11.10 -20.03 -11.22
C ASP A 495 11.08 -20.17 -9.68
N TYR A 496 12.27 -20.26 -9.06
CA TYR A 496 12.37 -20.52 -7.62
C TYR A 496 11.75 -19.42 -6.78
N GLY A 497 12.03 -18.15 -7.08
CA GLY A 497 11.53 -17.02 -6.28
C GLY A 497 10.01 -16.90 -6.34
N ILE A 498 9.42 -17.04 -7.54
CA ILE A 498 7.96 -17.06 -7.70
C ILE A 498 7.35 -18.22 -6.92
N LYS A 499 7.89 -19.43 -7.05
CA LYS A 499 7.40 -20.59 -6.31
C LYS A 499 7.51 -20.44 -4.80
N ALA A 500 8.60 -19.84 -4.31
CA ALA A 500 8.78 -19.58 -2.89
C ALA A 500 7.72 -18.58 -2.36
N ARG A 501 7.40 -17.53 -3.15
CA ARG A 501 6.33 -16.58 -2.84
C ARG A 501 4.94 -17.25 -2.84
N GLU A 502 4.63 -18.04 -3.88
CA GLU A 502 3.39 -18.80 -3.96
C GLU A 502 3.25 -19.78 -2.78
N GLN A 503 4.36 -20.45 -2.42
CA GLN A 503 4.38 -21.38 -1.29
C GLN A 503 4.12 -20.68 0.04
N TYR A 504 4.76 -19.51 0.28
CA TYR A 504 4.52 -18.71 1.48
C TYR A 504 3.05 -18.29 1.57
N VAL A 505 2.47 -17.79 0.47
CA VAL A 505 1.05 -17.40 0.44
C VAL A 505 0.12 -18.60 0.70
N ALA A 506 0.47 -19.77 0.18
CA ALA A 506 -0.34 -20.98 0.36
C ALA A 506 -0.25 -21.55 1.78
N ASP A 507 0.94 -21.54 2.39
CA ASP A 507 1.21 -22.29 3.62
C ASP A 507 1.24 -21.42 4.87
N ASP A 508 1.81 -20.20 4.80
CA ASP A 508 2.16 -19.42 5.98
C ASP A 508 1.41 -18.07 6.08
N TYR A 509 1.14 -17.41 4.96
CA TYR A 509 0.57 -16.06 4.96
C TYR A 509 -0.76 -15.99 5.71
N HIS A 510 -0.81 -15.14 6.74
CA HIS A 510 -1.94 -14.97 7.67
C HIS A 510 -2.35 -16.25 8.41
N LYS A 511 -1.36 -17.10 8.73
CA LYS A 511 -1.56 -18.32 9.51
C LYS A 511 -0.57 -18.39 10.70
N PRO A 512 -0.86 -19.21 11.72
CA PRO A 512 0.07 -19.44 12.82
C PRO A 512 1.43 -19.96 12.37
N SER A 513 1.49 -20.66 11.23
CA SER A 513 2.73 -21.21 10.67
C SER A 513 3.71 -20.14 10.12
N ASP A 514 3.33 -18.85 10.08
CA ASP A 514 4.29 -17.77 9.79
C ASP A 514 5.20 -17.51 10.99
N GLU A 515 6.12 -18.43 11.20
CA GLU A 515 7.16 -18.43 12.23
C GLU A 515 8.55 -18.34 11.62
N VAL A 516 9.56 -18.05 12.45
CA VAL A 516 10.96 -18.05 12.03
C VAL A 516 11.36 -19.45 11.55
N LYS A 517 11.82 -19.55 10.30
CA LYS A 517 12.26 -20.83 9.73
C LYS A 517 13.79 -20.98 9.86
N PRO A 518 14.28 -22.20 10.11
CA PRO A 518 15.71 -22.46 10.29
C PRO A 518 16.54 -22.31 9.00
N ASP A 519 15.89 -22.32 7.85
CA ASP A 519 16.50 -22.22 6.52
C ASP A 519 16.43 -20.81 5.92
N TRP A 520 15.97 -19.81 6.67
CA TRP A 520 15.98 -18.43 6.21
C TRP A 520 17.39 -17.90 5.94
N ASP A 521 17.58 -17.35 4.76
CA ASP A 521 18.83 -16.71 4.33
C ASP A 521 18.68 -15.18 4.35
N TYR A 522 19.22 -14.55 5.37
CA TYR A 522 19.16 -13.10 5.61
C TYR A 522 20.06 -12.28 4.67
N THR A 523 20.88 -12.93 3.82
CA THR A 523 21.80 -12.20 2.94
C THR A 523 21.07 -11.34 1.91
N GLY A 524 19.93 -11.82 1.39
CA GLY A 524 19.07 -11.07 0.48
C GLY A 524 18.44 -9.86 1.18
N ALA A 525 17.84 -10.07 2.35
CA ALA A 525 17.26 -8.99 3.16
C ALA A 525 18.28 -7.88 3.46
N LEU A 526 19.51 -8.25 3.81
CA LEU A 526 20.56 -7.27 4.10
C LEU A 526 20.96 -6.45 2.87
N GLU A 527 21.01 -7.06 1.66
CA GLU A 527 21.24 -6.33 0.41
C GLU A 527 20.07 -5.37 0.11
N ASP A 528 18.83 -5.79 0.31
CA ASP A 528 17.67 -4.94 0.10
C ASP A 528 17.67 -3.77 1.08
N LEU A 529 17.96 -3.99 2.34
CA LEU A 529 18.06 -2.91 3.34
C LEU A 529 19.20 -1.92 3.04
N ARG A 530 20.35 -2.39 2.54
CA ARG A 530 21.44 -1.49 2.07
C ARG A 530 20.97 -0.60 0.93
N MET A 531 20.20 -1.15 0.02
CA MET A 531 19.63 -0.41 -1.11
C MET A 531 18.63 0.64 -0.62
N LEU A 532 17.67 0.27 0.23
CA LEU A 532 16.68 1.19 0.80
C LEU A 532 17.34 2.27 1.66
N ALA A 533 18.38 1.92 2.42
CA ALA A 533 19.18 2.87 3.19
C ALA A 533 19.91 3.88 2.27
N THR A 534 20.45 3.40 1.14
CA THR A 534 21.09 4.24 0.13
C THR A 534 20.11 5.25 -0.47
N VAL A 535 18.89 4.81 -0.82
CA VAL A 535 17.84 5.70 -1.31
C VAL A 535 17.50 6.77 -0.27
N GLY A 536 17.25 6.38 0.98
CA GLY A 536 16.94 7.32 2.05
C GLY A 536 18.07 8.30 2.34
N TRP A 537 19.34 7.85 2.26
CA TRP A 537 20.50 8.71 2.40
C TRP A 537 20.58 9.75 1.27
N TRP A 538 20.35 9.35 0.00
CA TRP A 538 20.32 10.29 -1.13
C TRP A 538 19.18 11.30 -0.99
N VAL A 539 17.99 10.87 -0.60
CA VAL A 539 16.85 11.78 -0.37
C VAL A 539 17.17 12.75 0.78
N ALA A 540 17.74 12.24 1.88
CA ALA A 540 18.06 13.07 3.06
C ALA A 540 19.19 14.09 2.81
N ASN A 541 20.09 13.84 1.85
CA ASN A 541 21.22 14.71 1.51
C ASN A 541 21.05 15.45 0.20
N GLY A 542 20.12 15.05 -0.64
CA GLY A 542 19.89 15.59 -1.98
C GLY A 542 19.41 17.04 -2.00
N PRO A 543 19.55 17.72 -3.14
CA PRO A 543 19.23 19.16 -3.25
C PRO A 543 17.73 19.43 -3.39
N LYS A 544 16.91 18.44 -3.77
CA LYS A 544 15.49 18.60 -4.06
C LYS A 544 14.64 17.45 -3.49
N PHE A 545 13.34 17.69 -3.41
CA PHE A 545 12.34 16.68 -3.10
C PHE A 545 12.13 15.78 -4.32
N PRO A 546 12.02 14.46 -4.15
CA PRO A 546 11.51 13.57 -5.20
C PRO A 546 10.10 13.99 -5.62
N GLU A 547 9.79 13.86 -6.90
CA GLU A 547 8.48 14.23 -7.45
C GLU A 547 7.76 13.01 -8.02
N TRP A 548 6.41 13.07 -8.03
CA TRP A 548 5.59 12.14 -8.79
C TRP A 548 5.79 12.35 -10.30
N ARG A 549 5.76 11.28 -11.06
CA ARG A 549 5.84 11.36 -12.53
C ARG A 549 4.63 12.09 -13.10
N PRO A 550 4.77 12.74 -14.27
CA PRO A 550 3.62 13.30 -14.99
C PRO A 550 2.54 12.23 -15.22
N GLY A 551 1.28 12.58 -14.97
CA GLY A 551 0.14 11.66 -15.09
C GLY A 551 -0.14 10.78 -13.87
N ASN A 552 0.72 10.82 -12.84
CA ASN A 552 0.41 10.13 -11.59
C ASN A 552 -0.72 10.84 -10.82
N GLU A 553 -1.68 10.09 -10.31
CA GLU A 553 -2.90 10.58 -9.64
C GLU A 553 -2.63 11.41 -8.37
N PHE A 554 -1.52 11.14 -7.66
CA PHE A 554 -1.18 11.84 -6.42
C PHE A 554 -0.38 13.14 -6.65
N ARG A 555 0.07 13.40 -7.87
CA ARG A 555 0.92 14.54 -8.20
C ARG A 555 0.24 15.88 -7.89
N ALA A 556 -1.01 16.06 -8.30
CA ALA A 556 -1.74 17.30 -8.06
C ALA A 556 -1.91 17.63 -6.57
N ILE A 557 -2.08 16.59 -5.73
CA ILE A 557 -2.16 16.74 -4.27
C ILE A 557 -0.83 17.27 -3.73
N ARG A 558 0.29 16.70 -4.21
CA ARG A 558 1.64 17.11 -3.81
C ARG A 558 1.96 18.54 -4.22
N GLU A 559 1.65 18.92 -5.45
CA GLU A 559 1.86 20.28 -5.96
C GLU A 559 1.10 21.31 -5.12
N LYS A 560 -0.16 21.01 -4.79
CA LYS A 560 -0.97 21.84 -3.89
C LYS A 560 -0.35 21.96 -2.48
N GLN A 561 0.15 20.87 -1.90
CA GLN A 561 0.83 20.89 -0.58
C GLN A 561 2.08 21.79 -0.59
N LEU A 562 2.82 21.80 -1.70
CA LEU A 562 4.04 22.57 -1.87
C LEU A 562 3.78 24.01 -2.36
N GLY A 563 2.51 24.41 -2.55
CA GLY A 563 2.13 25.74 -3.05
C GLY A 563 2.49 25.96 -4.52
N ARG A 564 2.49 24.92 -5.33
CA ARG A 564 2.81 24.94 -6.77
C ARG A 564 1.56 24.73 -7.61
#